data_f6446a74c2c903f583aa2c2dea4f8a55
#
_entry.id   f6446a74c2c903f583aa2c2dea4f8a55
#
_cell.length_a   1.000
_cell.length_b   1.000
_cell.length_c   1.000
_cell.angle_alpha   90.00
_cell.angle_beta   90.00
_cell.angle_gamma   90.00
#
_symmetry.space_group_name_H-M   'P 1'
#
loop_
_entity.id
_entity.type
_entity.pdbx_description
1 polymer ?
#
loop_
_entity_poly.entity_id
_entity_poly.type
_entity_poly.pdbx_seq_one_letter_code
_entity_poly.pdbx_strand_id
1 'polypeptide(L)' 'MTRTLDITALTCPMTWVKTKLELERMAPGEELAVQCREGEALENVPRSAREAGHAVSVEGTTIRIVRA' A
#
# COMPACT_ATOMS: atom_id res chain seq x y z
N MET A 1 2.88 1.20 15.45
CA MET A 1 4.20 1.30 14.80
C MET A 1 4.01 1.34 13.29
N THR A 2 4.73 2.20 12.60
CA THR A 2 4.60 2.33 11.13
C THR A 2 5.57 1.38 10.44
N ARG A 3 5.07 0.58 9.51
CA ARG A 3 5.91 -0.26 8.64
C ARG A 3 6.15 0.46 7.33
N THR A 4 7.26 0.15 6.69
CA THR A 4 7.61 0.72 5.39
C THR A 4 7.82 -0.38 4.38
N LEU A 5 7.27 -0.21 3.19
CA LEU A 5 7.40 -1.15 2.08
C LEU A 5 7.80 -0.40 0.82
N ASP A 6 8.84 -0.85 0.15
CA ASP A 6 9.31 -0.26 -1.10
C ASP A 6 8.88 -1.15 -2.27
N ILE A 7 8.03 -0.62 -3.14
CA ILE A 7 7.56 -1.32 -4.34
C ILE A 7 7.99 -0.60 -5.62
N THR A 8 8.97 0.31 -5.52
CA THR A 8 9.40 1.11 -6.67
C THR A 8 9.97 0.26 -7.81
N ALA A 9 10.52 -0.91 -7.52
CA ALA A 9 11.08 -1.81 -8.52
C ALA A 9 10.05 -2.81 -9.07
N LEU A 10 8.83 -2.83 -8.54
CA LEU A 10 7.81 -3.78 -8.94
C LEU A 10 6.90 -3.21 -10.02
N THR A 11 6.30 -4.09 -10.80
CA THR A 11 5.31 -3.74 -11.79
C THR A 11 3.95 -4.32 -11.41
N CYS A 12 2.86 -3.74 -11.94
CA CYS A 12 1.52 -4.25 -11.73
C CYS A 12 1.40 -5.64 -12.38
N PRO A 13 0.76 -6.66 -11.76
CA PRO A 13 -0.01 -6.55 -10.52
C PRO A 13 0.79 -6.82 -9.24
N MET A 14 2.09 -7.03 -9.33
CA MET A 14 2.92 -7.39 -8.17
C MET A 14 2.97 -6.30 -7.11
N THR A 15 2.80 -5.04 -7.50
CA THR A 15 2.75 -3.93 -6.54
C THR A 15 1.65 -4.13 -5.50
N TRP A 16 0.45 -4.48 -5.93
CA TRP A 16 -0.66 -4.75 -5.02
C TRP A 16 -0.48 -6.06 -4.26
N VAL A 17 -0.03 -7.11 -4.96
CA VAL A 17 0.19 -8.43 -4.33
C VAL A 17 1.15 -8.30 -3.17
N LYS A 18 2.26 -7.61 -3.37
CA LYS A 18 3.26 -7.41 -2.31
C LYS A 18 2.70 -6.59 -1.16
N THR A 19 1.96 -5.54 -1.47
CA THR A 19 1.32 -4.69 -0.46
C THR A 19 0.30 -5.49 0.34
N LYS A 20 -0.52 -6.29 -0.33
CA LYS A 20 -1.52 -7.13 0.32
C LYS A 20 -0.89 -8.12 1.28
N LEU A 21 0.19 -8.78 0.87
CA LEU A 21 0.89 -9.72 1.71
C LEU A 21 1.44 -9.06 2.97
N GLU A 22 1.98 -7.85 2.83
CA GLU A 22 2.47 -7.10 3.98
C GLU A 22 1.34 -6.72 4.94
N LEU A 23 0.20 -6.29 4.39
CA LEU A 23 -0.97 -5.97 5.19
C LEU A 23 -1.48 -7.18 5.97
N GLU A 24 -1.43 -8.37 5.39
CA GLU A 24 -1.86 -9.60 6.07
C GLU A 24 -0.98 -9.94 7.28
N ARG A 25 0.26 -9.48 7.28
CA ARG A 25 1.18 -9.69 8.40
C ARG A 25 1.04 -8.64 9.50
N MET A 26 0.28 -7.60 9.24
CA MET A 26 0.10 -6.50 10.20
C MET A 26 -1.12 -6.74 11.08
N ALA A 27 -1.08 -6.18 12.29
CA ALA A 27 -2.25 -6.19 13.16
C ALA A 27 -3.22 -5.08 12.75
N PRO A 28 -4.52 -5.23 13.03
CA PRO A 28 -5.47 -4.14 12.79
C PRO A 28 -5.04 -2.86 13.50
N GLY A 29 -5.13 -1.74 12.78
CA GLY A 29 -4.73 -0.44 13.31
C GLY A 29 -3.29 -0.06 13.04
N GLU A 30 -2.46 -0.97 12.56
CA GLU A 30 -1.10 -0.64 12.16
C GLU A 30 -1.08 0.12 10.84
N GLU A 31 -0.11 1.00 10.69
CA GLU A 31 0.06 1.80 9.49
C GLU A 31 1.20 1.26 8.62
N LEU A 32 0.97 1.22 7.32
CA LEU A 32 1.97 0.83 6.33
C LEU A 32 2.24 2.03 5.41
N ALA A 33 3.49 2.45 5.33
CA ALA A 33 3.92 3.46 4.38
C ALA A 33 4.53 2.76 3.16
N VAL A 34 3.85 2.86 2.03
CA VAL A 34 4.28 2.20 0.79
C VAL A 34 4.94 3.21 -0.12
N GLN A 35 6.20 2.98 -0.44
CA GLN A 35 6.94 3.81 -1.38
C GLN A 35 6.72 3.25 -2.78
N CYS A 36 6.11 4.03 -3.68
CA CYS A 36 5.89 3.59 -5.05
C CYS A 36 6.36 4.65 -6.04
N ARG A 37 6.35 4.29 -7.32
CA ARG A 37 6.69 5.21 -8.41
C ARG A 37 5.42 5.86 -8.93
N GLU A 38 5.56 7.01 -9.58
CA GLU A 38 4.47 7.60 -10.31
C GLU A 38 4.01 6.66 -11.42
N GLY A 39 2.70 6.62 -11.66
CA GLY A 39 2.10 5.78 -12.69
C GLY A 39 0.98 4.91 -12.13
N GLU A 40 0.77 3.75 -12.74
CA GLU A 40 -0.35 2.88 -12.43
C GLU A 40 -0.39 2.42 -10.96
N ALA A 41 0.78 2.13 -10.37
CA ALA A 41 0.82 1.66 -8.99
C ALA A 41 0.27 2.70 -8.01
N LEU A 42 0.53 3.98 -8.29
CA LEU A 42 0.07 5.07 -7.43
C LEU A 42 -1.46 5.23 -7.47
N GLU A 43 -2.10 4.72 -8.50
CA GLU A 43 -3.55 4.71 -8.62
C GLU A 43 -4.15 3.38 -8.17
N ASN A 44 -3.56 2.27 -8.61
CA ASN A 44 -4.12 0.94 -8.39
C ASN A 44 -3.98 0.44 -6.96
N VAL A 45 -2.86 0.68 -6.33
CA VAL A 45 -2.64 0.22 -4.94
C VAL A 45 -3.59 0.90 -3.96
N PRO A 46 -3.75 2.25 -3.99
CA PRO A 46 -4.72 2.89 -3.12
C PRO A 46 -6.15 2.40 -3.35
N ARG A 47 -6.55 2.25 -4.62
CA ARG A 47 -7.89 1.76 -4.95
C ARG A 47 -8.13 0.37 -4.39
N SER A 48 -7.19 -0.55 -4.64
CA SER A 48 -7.31 -1.91 -4.17
C SER A 48 -7.35 -2.01 -2.65
N ALA A 49 -6.55 -1.18 -1.98
CA ALA A 49 -6.55 -1.15 -0.52
C ALA A 49 -7.87 -0.62 0.04
N ARG A 50 -8.45 0.40 -0.61
CA ARG A 50 -9.77 0.91 -0.20
C ARG A 50 -10.86 -0.13 -0.41
N GLU A 51 -10.82 -0.84 -1.53
CA GLU A 51 -11.78 -1.91 -1.81
C GLU A 51 -11.68 -3.05 -0.81
N ALA A 52 -10.49 -3.28 -0.27
CA ALA A 52 -10.28 -4.28 0.77
C ALA A 52 -10.71 -3.79 2.17
N GLY A 53 -11.14 -2.54 2.29
CA GLY A 53 -11.67 -1.99 3.54
C GLY A 53 -10.68 -1.24 4.40
N HIS A 54 -9.46 -1.01 3.92
CA HIS A 54 -8.45 -0.28 4.68
C HIS A 54 -8.59 1.23 4.48
N ALA A 55 -8.11 2.00 5.47
CA ALA A 55 -8.02 3.44 5.33
C ALA A 55 -6.75 3.79 4.54
N VAL A 56 -6.89 4.62 3.52
CA VAL A 56 -5.78 4.94 2.61
C VAL A 56 -5.67 6.43 2.39
N SER A 57 -4.44 6.93 2.42
CA SER A 57 -4.13 8.29 1.99
C SER A 57 -2.87 8.28 1.13
N VAL A 58 -2.74 9.26 0.25
CA VAL A 58 -1.60 9.35 -0.68
C VAL A 58 -0.95 10.71 -0.51
N GLU A 59 0.37 10.70 -0.31
CA GLU A 59 1.19 11.90 -0.24
C GLU A 59 2.35 11.77 -1.22
N GLY A 60 2.31 12.52 -2.34
CA GLY A 60 3.33 12.40 -3.37
C GLY A 60 3.35 10.97 -3.93
N THR A 61 4.45 10.26 -3.74
CA THR A 61 4.59 8.87 -4.16
C THR A 61 4.54 7.90 -2.98
N THR A 62 4.15 8.37 -1.80
CA THR A 62 3.99 7.52 -0.61
C THR A 62 2.52 7.26 -0.36
N ILE A 63 2.16 5.99 -0.23
CA ILE A 63 0.80 5.57 0.07
C ILE A 63 0.77 5.12 1.53
N ARG A 64 -0.10 5.73 2.33
CA ARG A 64 -0.28 5.37 3.73
C ARG A 64 -1.54 4.53 3.87
N ILE A 65 -1.40 3.33 4.37
CA ILE A 65 -2.51 2.40 4.55
C ILE A 65 -2.60 2.03 6.02
N VAL A 66 -3.75 2.24 6.61
CA VAL A 66 -4.02 1.77 7.98
C VAL A 66 -4.89 0.52 7.85
N ARG A 67 -4.38 -0.59 8.38
CA ARG A 67 -5.11 -1.86 8.27
C ARG A 67 -6.41 -1.82 9.08
N ALA A 68 -7.46 -2.24 8.44
CA ALA A 68 -8.78 -2.37 9.08
C ALA A 68 -8.83 -3.57 10.02
#